data_53de198516bd4e81a405e1dec4a76515
#
_entry.id   53de198516bd4e81a405e1dec4a76515
#
_cell.length_a   1.000
_cell.length_b   1.000
_cell.length_c   1.000
_cell.angle_alpha   90.00
_cell.angle_beta   90.00
_cell.angle_gamma   90.00
#
_symmetry.space_group_name_H-M   'P 1'
#
loop_
_entity.id
_entity.type
_entity.pdbx_description
1 polymer ?
#
loop_
_entity_poly.entity_id
_entity_poly.type
_entity_poly.pdbx_seq_one_letter_code
_entity_poly.pdbx_strand_id
1 'polypeptide(L)'
;MTGQLATSKAGHDKDTLYVIVAEEGDFVFVCDGRLKRPEKPKKKRRKHIQPINCFVDEVLRKKLQGREKVYAEEIRYALKQYNARILHKEMEQDHFK
;
A
#
# COMPACT_ATOMS: atom_id res chain seq x y z
N MET A 1 1.47 -8.11 -7.83
CA MET A 1 0.89 -7.12 -6.91
C MET A 1 1.72 -6.86 -5.65
N THR A 2 2.56 -7.78 -5.24
CA THR A 2 3.39 -7.57 -4.05
C THR A 2 4.23 -6.30 -4.19
N GLY A 3 4.12 -5.40 -3.21
CA GLY A 3 4.76 -4.09 -3.25
C GLY A 3 3.93 -3.00 -3.90
N GLN A 4 2.79 -3.34 -4.46
CA GLN A 4 1.89 -2.37 -5.08
C GLN A 4 1.00 -1.73 -4.02
N LEU A 5 0.70 -0.45 -4.20
CA LEU A 5 -0.26 0.24 -3.35
C LEU A 5 -1.68 -0.06 -3.84
N ALA A 6 -2.62 -0.01 -2.91
CA ALA A 6 -4.02 -0.27 -3.23
C ALA A 6 -4.93 0.39 -2.18
N THR A 7 -6.18 0.62 -2.55
CA THR A 7 -7.20 1.06 -1.60
C THR A 7 -8.23 -0.05 -1.40
N SER A 8 -8.88 -0.05 -0.26
CA SER A 8 -9.99 -0.96 0.01
C SER A 8 -11.25 -0.45 -0.68
N LYS A 9 -11.99 -1.35 -1.32
CA LYS A 9 -13.24 -1.00 -2.01
C LYS A 9 -14.47 -1.16 -1.14
N ALA A 10 -14.36 -1.92 -0.05
CA ALA A 10 -15.54 -2.32 0.73
C ALA A 10 -15.19 -2.52 2.20
N GLY A 11 -16.23 -2.50 3.04
CA GLY A 11 -16.10 -2.74 4.46
C GLY A 11 -15.85 -1.47 5.25
N HIS A 12 -15.52 -1.66 6.53
CA HIS A 12 -15.27 -0.53 7.44
C HIS A 12 -14.02 0.26 7.06
N ASP A 13 -13.11 -0.36 6.31
CA ASP A 13 -11.87 0.27 5.88
C ASP A 13 -11.92 0.78 4.44
N LYS A 14 -13.12 0.97 3.89
CA LYS A 14 -13.28 1.51 2.54
C LYS A 14 -12.45 2.79 2.37
N ASP A 15 -11.74 2.86 1.24
CA ASP A 15 -10.84 3.96 0.87
C ASP A 15 -9.53 4.04 1.66
N THR A 16 -9.32 3.13 2.62
CA THR A 16 -8.02 3.06 3.31
C THR A 16 -6.92 2.66 2.34
N LEU A 17 -5.80 3.37 2.39
CA LEU A 17 -4.63 3.09 1.56
C LEU A 17 -3.75 2.04 2.22
N TYR A 18 -3.36 1.05 1.43
CA TYR A 18 -2.54 -0.07 1.89
C TYR A 18 -1.36 -0.34 0.96
N VAL A 19 -0.36 -1.03 1.48
CA VAL A 19 0.65 -1.72 0.67
C VAL A 19 0.28 -3.19 0.64
N ILE A 20 0.28 -3.79 -0.55
CA ILE A 20 0.10 -5.23 -0.71
C ILE A 20 1.44 -5.90 -0.40
N VAL A 21 1.47 -6.69 0.66
CA VAL A 21 2.72 -7.32 1.14
C VAL A 21 2.87 -8.77 0.68
N ALA A 22 1.78 -9.42 0.30
CA ALA A 22 1.81 -10.80 -0.18
C ALA A 22 0.55 -11.13 -0.95
N GLU A 23 0.61 -12.20 -1.72
CA GLU A 23 -0.52 -12.71 -2.51
C GLU A 23 -0.64 -14.22 -2.30
N GLU A 24 -1.88 -14.71 -2.27
CA GLU A 24 -2.14 -16.13 -2.17
C GLU A 24 -3.53 -16.44 -2.77
N GLY A 25 -3.55 -17.02 -3.99
CA GLY A 25 -4.80 -17.35 -4.68
C GLY A 25 -5.68 -16.14 -4.89
N ASP A 26 -6.93 -16.20 -4.40
CA ASP A 26 -7.90 -15.10 -4.50
C ASP A 26 -7.70 -14.04 -3.44
N PHE A 27 -6.66 -14.14 -2.63
CA PHE A 27 -6.43 -13.25 -1.51
C PHE A 27 -5.15 -12.45 -1.66
N VAL A 28 -5.15 -11.27 -1.07
CA VAL A 28 -3.95 -10.45 -0.87
C VAL A 28 -3.84 -10.13 0.61
N PHE A 29 -2.62 -9.87 1.05
CA PHE A 29 -2.34 -9.45 2.42
C PHE A 29 -1.88 -8.01 2.37
N VAL A 30 -2.50 -7.16 3.18
CA VAL A 30 -2.28 -5.71 3.12
C VAL A 30 -1.92 -5.14 4.47
N CYS A 31 -1.10 -4.07 4.44
CA CYS A 31 -0.63 -3.37 5.63
C CYS A 31 -0.75 -1.86 5.44
N ASP A 32 -1.03 -1.15 6.54
CA ASP A 32 -0.92 0.31 6.56
C ASP A 32 0.19 0.78 7.53
N GLY A 33 0.80 -0.15 8.24
CA GLY A 33 1.87 0.15 9.19
C GLY A 33 1.40 0.74 10.52
N ARG A 34 0.09 0.81 10.72
CA ARG A 34 -0.52 1.33 11.96
C ARG A 34 -1.39 0.26 12.60
N LEU A 35 -2.62 0.10 12.14
CA LEU A 35 -3.52 -0.94 12.63
C LEU A 35 -3.21 -2.30 12.02
N LYS A 36 -2.80 -2.31 10.75
CA LYS A 36 -2.45 -3.52 10.02
C LYS A 36 -0.94 -3.53 9.78
N ARG A 37 -0.23 -4.28 10.61
CA ARG A 37 1.23 -4.30 10.65
C ARG A 37 1.81 -5.47 9.85
N PRO A 38 3.07 -5.39 9.41
CA PRO A 38 3.69 -6.49 8.65
C PRO A 38 3.68 -7.83 9.39
N GLU A 39 3.75 -7.83 10.73
CA GLU A 39 3.73 -9.03 11.53
C GLU A 39 2.36 -9.72 11.49
N LYS A 40 1.30 -8.96 11.23
CA LYS A 40 -0.06 -9.47 11.16
C LYS A 40 -0.85 -8.68 10.11
N PRO A 41 -0.56 -8.91 8.82
CA PRO A 41 -1.25 -8.20 7.75
C PRO A 41 -2.71 -8.61 7.68
N LYS A 42 -3.51 -7.75 7.08
CA LYS A 42 -4.93 -8.04 6.86
C LYS A 42 -5.12 -8.84 5.59
N LYS A 43 -5.84 -9.94 5.67
CA LYS A 43 -6.20 -10.76 4.51
C LYS A 43 -7.46 -10.19 3.86
N LYS A 44 -7.40 -9.92 2.56
CA LYS A 44 -8.54 -9.41 1.79
C LYS A 44 -8.68 -10.16 0.48
N ARG A 45 -9.91 -10.27 -0.02
CA ARG A 45 -10.14 -10.80 -1.35
C ARG A 45 -9.67 -9.79 -2.39
N ARG A 46 -9.09 -10.28 -3.49
CA ARG A 46 -8.64 -9.40 -4.58
C ARG A 46 -9.75 -8.48 -5.10
N LYS A 47 -10.97 -8.99 -5.16
CA LYS A 47 -12.10 -8.21 -5.65
C LYS A 47 -12.47 -7.02 -4.77
N HIS A 48 -12.02 -7.01 -3.51
CA HIS A 48 -12.29 -5.92 -2.58
C HIS A 48 -11.15 -4.89 -2.53
N ILE A 49 -10.17 -5.02 -3.41
CA ILE A 49 -9.01 -4.14 -3.46
C ILE A 49 -8.97 -3.43 -4.81
N GLN A 50 -8.72 -2.14 -4.81
CA GLN A 50 -8.45 -1.36 -6.01
C GLN A 50 -6.95 -1.09 -6.08
N PRO A 51 -6.22 -1.80 -6.95
CA PRO A 51 -4.79 -1.53 -7.12
C PRO A 51 -4.57 -0.14 -7.70
N ILE A 52 -3.49 0.48 -7.26
CA ILE A 52 -3.05 1.78 -7.77
C ILE A 52 -1.78 1.53 -8.59
N ASN A 53 -1.63 2.26 -9.69
CA ASN A 53 -0.43 2.13 -10.52
C ASN A 53 0.75 2.86 -9.84
N CYS A 54 1.11 2.37 -8.67
CA CYS A 54 2.19 2.89 -7.85
C CYS A 54 2.74 1.76 -6.98
N PHE A 55 4.05 1.67 -6.87
CA PHE A 55 4.74 0.63 -6.10
C PHE A 55 5.63 1.27 -5.06
N VAL A 56 5.93 0.52 -3.98
CA VAL A 56 6.97 0.91 -3.03
C VAL A 56 8.32 0.94 -3.74
N ASP A 57 9.33 1.54 -3.09
CA ASP A 57 10.66 1.57 -3.70
C ASP A 57 11.20 0.15 -3.89
N GLU A 58 12.24 0.03 -4.72
CA GLU A 58 12.80 -1.26 -5.09
C GLU A 58 13.37 -2.02 -3.89
N VAL A 59 13.97 -1.34 -2.94
CA VAL A 59 14.54 -1.98 -1.75
C VAL A 59 13.46 -2.66 -0.95
N LEU A 60 12.37 -1.95 -0.63
CA LEU A 60 11.26 -2.52 0.12
C LEU A 60 10.55 -3.61 -0.70
N ARG A 61 10.37 -3.39 -1.99
CA ARG A 61 9.73 -4.37 -2.86
C ARG A 61 10.48 -5.70 -2.85
N LYS A 62 11.81 -5.67 -2.94
CA LYS A 62 12.64 -6.87 -2.89
C LYS A 62 12.52 -7.58 -1.55
N LYS A 63 12.48 -6.83 -0.45
CA LYS A 63 12.26 -7.42 0.88
C LYS A 63 10.93 -8.16 0.94
N LEU A 64 9.87 -7.56 0.44
CA LEU A 64 8.55 -8.18 0.44
C LEU A 64 8.53 -9.43 -0.43
N GLN A 65 9.12 -9.39 -1.62
CA GLN A 65 9.18 -10.53 -2.52
C GLN A 65 10.02 -11.66 -1.95
N GLY A 66 11.08 -11.34 -1.24
CA GLY A 66 11.98 -12.32 -0.59
C GLY A 66 11.48 -12.77 0.77
N ARG A 67 10.33 -12.31 1.22
CA ARG A 67 9.77 -12.60 2.55
C ARG A 67 10.72 -12.26 3.68
N GLU A 68 11.51 -11.21 3.48
CA GLU A 68 12.40 -10.71 4.52
C GLU A 68 11.60 -9.89 5.53
N LYS A 69 12.19 -9.67 6.69
CA LYS A 69 11.53 -8.90 7.74
C LYS A 69 11.35 -7.46 7.30
N VAL A 70 10.12 -6.96 7.42
CA VAL A 70 9.74 -5.58 7.12
C VAL A 70 9.15 -4.97 8.37
N TYR A 71 9.53 -3.75 8.68
CA TYR A 71 9.06 -3.02 9.86
C TYR A 71 7.89 -2.11 9.50
N ALA A 72 7.04 -1.85 10.47
CA ALA A 72 5.87 -0.99 10.28
C ALA A 72 6.26 0.40 9.76
N GLU A 73 7.41 0.92 10.22
CA GLU A 73 7.91 2.22 9.75
C GLU A 73 8.17 2.26 8.26
N GLU A 74 8.65 1.14 7.69
CA GLU A 74 8.90 1.06 6.24
C GLU A 74 7.61 1.17 5.44
N ILE A 75 6.54 0.55 5.95
CA ILE A 75 5.21 0.63 5.32
C ILE A 75 4.67 2.06 5.43
N ARG A 76 4.71 2.65 6.63
CA ARG A 76 4.23 4.02 6.84
C ARG A 76 4.98 5.01 5.97
N TYR A 77 6.29 4.84 5.84
CA TYR A 77 7.11 5.70 5.00
C TYR A 77 6.69 5.63 3.53
N ALA A 78 6.47 4.42 3.02
CA ALA A 78 6.03 4.22 1.64
C ALA A 78 4.68 4.91 1.37
N LEU A 79 3.73 4.77 2.28
CA LEU A 79 2.42 5.40 2.14
C LEU A 79 2.52 6.93 2.25
N LYS A 80 3.36 7.42 3.15
CA LYS A 80 3.59 8.85 3.30
C LYS A 80 4.19 9.45 2.03
N GLN A 81 5.14 8.76 1.40
CA GLN A 81 5.73 9.21 0.15
C GLN A 81 4.70 9.29 -0.97
N TYR A 82 3.82 8.30 -1.07
CA TYR A 82 2.75 8.31 -2.05
C TYR A 82 1.82 9.53 -1.85
N ASN A 83 1.39 9.75 -0.61
CA ASN A 83 0.51 10.86 -0.29
C ASN A 83 1.16 12.21 -0.60
N ALA A 84 2.46 12.34 -0.33
CA ALA A 84 3.21 13.55 -0.65
C ALA A 84 3.27 13.82 -2.15
N ARG A 85 3.43 12.76 -2.97
CA ARG A 85 3.41 12.90 -4.44
C ARG A 85 2.06 13.36 -4.96
N ILE A 86 0.97 12.81 -4.43
CA ILE A 86 -0.39 13.19 -4.82
C ILE A 86 -0.62 14.67 -4.48
N LEU A 87 -0.27 15.08 -3.26
CA LEU A 87 -0.42 16.45 -2.83
C LEU A 87 0.40 17.41 -3.70
N HIS A 88 1.62 17.02 -4.04
CA HIS A 88 2.49 17.85 -4.90
C HIS A 88 1.88 18.02 -6.30
N LYS A 89 1.34 16.97 -6.88
CA LYS A 89 0.66 17.05 -8.18
C LYS A 89 -0.56 17.96 -8.14
N GLU A 90 -1.35 17.89 -7.10
CA GLU A 90 -2.52 18.75 -6.93
C GLU A 90 -2.10 20.20 -6.82
N MET A 91 -1.04 20.50 -6.08
CA MET A 91 -0.50 21.85 -5.95
C MET A 91 0.01 22.38 -7.30
N GLU A 92 0.67 21.54 -8.09
CA GLU A 92 1.13 21.92 -9.43
C GLU A 92 -0.04 22.26 -10.34
N GLN A 93 -1.10 21.48 -10.30
CA GLN A 93 -2.30 21.72 -11.10
C GLN A 93 -2.95 23.04 -10.72
N ASP A 94 -3.05 23.32 -9.44
CA ASP A 94 -3.62 24.58 -8.96
C ASP A 94 -2.76 25.77 -9.35
N HIS A 95 -1.47 25.59 -9.43
CA HIS A 95 -0.54 26.63 -9.81
C HIS A 95 -0.79 27.15 -11.23
N PHE A 96 -1.25 26.32 -12.13
CA PHE A 96 -1.49 26.65 -13.54
C PHE A 96 -2.89 27.21 -13.81
N LYS A 97 -3.70 27.32 -12.80
CA LYS A 97 -5.00 27.95 -12.93
C LYS A 97 -4.88 29.46 -12.72
#